data_d1529343b4431ee85c1abcabfc044a86
#
_entry.id   d1529343b4431ee85c1abcabfc044a86
#
_cell.length_a   1.000
_cell.length_b   1.000
_cell.length_c   1.000
_cell.angle_alpha   90.00
_cell.angle_beta   90.00
_cell.angle_gamma   90.00
#
_symmetry.space_group_name_H-M   'P 1'
#
loop_
_entity.id
_entity.type
_entity.pdbx_description
1 polymer ?
#
loop_
_entity_poly.entity_id
_entity_poly.type
_entity_poly.pdbx_seq_one_letter_code
_entity_poly.pdbx_strand_id
1 'polypeptide(L)'
;MITSSLPLTDLHRHLDGNIRTQTILELGQKFGVKLPANTVETLTPYVQIVEAEPSLVAFLSKLDWGVAVLGDLDACRRVAYENVEDALNARIDYAELRFSPYYMAMKHGLPIAGVVEAVVDGVRAGVRDFGIQANLIGIMSRTFGTDACQQELDAILSQKNHIVAVDLAGDELGQPGDRFIQHFKQVRDAGLHVTVHAGEAAGPESMWQAIRDLGATRIGHGVKAIHDPKLMDYLAQHRIGIESCLTSNLQTSTVDSLATHPLKRFLEHGILACINTDDPAVEGIELPYEYEIAAPQAGLSQEQIRQAQLNGLELAFLSDSEKKTLLAKAALRG
;
A
#
# COMPACT_ATOMS: atom_id res chain seq x y z
N MET A 1 8.24 1.55 -20.36
CA MET A 1 8.95 2.70 -19.77
C MET A 1 7.94 3.72 -19.27
N ILE A 2 8.24 4.36 -18.16
CA ILE A 2 7.43 5.44 -17.58
C ILE A 2 7.29 6.59 -18.60
N THR A 3 6.07 7.11 -18.75
CA THR A 3 5.80 8.27 -19.62
C THR A 3 6.06 9.54 -18.81
N SER A 4 7.13 10.28 -19.13
CA SER A 4 7.58 11.45 -18.37
C SER A 4 6.54 12.59 -18.28
N SER A 5 5.73 12.75 -19.34
CA SER A 5 4.67 13.77 -19.39
C SER A 5 3.39 13.39 -18.63
N LEU A 6 3.36 12.23 -17.96
CA LEU A 6 2.28 11.81 -17.07
C LEU A 6 2.76 11.74 -15.63
N PRO A 7 1.88 12.03 -14.65
CA PRO A 7 2.23 11.83 -13.25
C PRO A 7 2.54 10.37 -12.95
N LEU A 8 3.56 10.13 -12.14
CA LEU A 8 3.84 8.83 -11.56
C LEU A 8 3.19 8.76 -10.17
N THR A 9 2.27 7.83 -9.99
CA THR A 9 1.50 7.70 -8.74
C THR A 9 1.71 6.32 -8.13
N ASP A 10 1.85 6.25 -6.81
CA ASP A 10 1.86 5.02 -6.03
C ASP A 10 0.71 5.06 -5.03
N LEU A 11 -0.35 4.30 -5.29
CA LEU A 11 -1.58 4.31 -4.51
C LEU A 11 -1.65 3.17 -3.49
N HIS A 12 -0.65 2.26 -3.53
CA HIS A 12 -0.57 1.11 -2.66
C HIS A 12 0.87 0.96 -2.16
N ARG A 13 1.22 1.76 -1.15
CA ARG A 13 2.55 1.80 -0.57
C ARG A 13 2.44 1.77 0.96
N HIS A 14 2.84 0.67 1.56
CA HIS A 14 2.85 0.52 3.01
C HIS A 14 3.98 1.33 3.63
N LEU A 15 3.64 2.26 4.51
CA LEU A 15 4.59 3.06 5.26
C LEU A 15 5.34 2.21 6.29
N ASP A 16 4.64 1.29 6.94
CA ASP A 16 5.17 0.31 7.88
C ASP A 16 5.91 -0.86 7.19
N GLY A 17 5.73 -1.05 5.89
CA GLY A 17 6.50 -1.94 5.02
C GLY A 17 7.64 -1.25 4.25
N ASN A 18 7.86 0.04 4.50
CA ASN A 18 8.93 0.83 3.89
C ASN A 18 9.81 1.52 4.94
N ILE A 19 10.38 0.74 5.86
CA ILE A 19 11.35 1.22 6.85
C ILE A 19 12.76 0.86 6.38
N ARG A 20 13.60 1.87 6.16
CA ARG A 20 14.97 1.68 5.66
C ARG A 20 15.77 0.78 6.61
N THR A 21 16.55 -0.17 6.07
CA THR A 21 17.41 -1.05 6.87
C THR A 21 18.36 -0.27 7.80
N GLN A 22 18.89 0.87 7.32
CA GLN A 22 19.71 1.77 8.13
C GLN A 22 18.92 2.34 9.32
N THR A 23 17.67 2.75 9.12
CA THR A 23 16.81 3.26 10.18
C THR A 23 16.47 2.18 11.20
N ILE A 24 16.23 0.92 10.73
CA ILE A 24 16.05 -0.23 11.64
C ILE A 24 17.26 -0.42 12.55
N LEU A 25 18.47 -0.35 12.01
CA LEU A 25 19.71 -0.47 12.81
C LEU A 25 19.83 0.64 13.84
N GLU A 26 19.64 1.89 13.44
CA GLU A 26 19.77 3.06 14.33
C GLU A 26 18.74 3.04 15.44
N LEU A 27 17.47 2.78 15.12
CA LEU A 27 16.40 2.69 16.11
C LEU A 27 16.56 1.45 16.98
N GLY A 28 17.00 0.31 16.41
CA GLY A 28 17.32 -0.89 17.18
C GLY A 28 18.36 -0.62 18.26
N GLN A 29 19.42 0.11 17.94
CA GLN A 29 20.43 0.55 18.91
C GLN A 29 19.83 1.52 19.95
N LYS A 30 19.08 2.53 19.49
CA LYS A 30 18.47 3.54 20.37
C LYS A 30 17.57 2.91 21.44
N PHE A 31 16.77 1.93 21.04
CA PHE A 31 15.78 1.30 21.94
C PHE A 31 16.21 -0.06 22.53
N GLY A 32 17.45 -0.47 22.29
CA GLY A 32 17.98 -1.74 22.83
C GLY A 32 17.28 -2.97 22.26
N VAL A 33 16.74 -2.91 21.06
CA VAL A 33 16.12 -4.04 20.37
C VAL A 33 17.20 -4.96 19.83
N LYS A 34 17.19 -6.23 20.24
CA LYS A 34 18.14 -7.23 19.76
C LYS A 34 17.82 -7.63 18.33
N LEU A 35 18.49 -7.02 17.37
CA LEU A 35 18.40 -7.37 15.95
C LEU A 35 19.25 -8.62 15.64
N PRO A 36 18.91 -9.37 14.54
CA PRO A 36 19.66 -10.56 14.13
C PRO A 36 21.05 -10.25 13.56
N ALA A 37 21.32 -9.00 13.20
CA ALA A 37 22.59 -8.53 12.64
C ALA A 37 22.83 -7.06 13.02
N ASN A 38 24.06 -6.57 12.81
CA ASN A 38 24.50 -5.25 13.28
C ASN A 38 25.10 -4.34 12.20
N THR A 39 25.01 -4.73 10.92
CA THR A 39 25.33 -3.90 9.75
C THR A 39 24.20 -3.97 8.73
N VAL A 40 24.12 -2.99 7.82
CA VAL A 40 23.08 -2.99 6.77
C VAL A 40 23.19 -4.27 5.93
N GLU A 41 24.39 -4.62 5.47
CA GLU A 41 24.59 -5.78 4.58
C GLU A 41 24.15 -7.09 5.25
N THR A 42 24.47 -7.26 6.53
CA THR A 42 24.16 -8.50 7.26
C THR A 42 22.72 -8.53 7.78
N LEU A 43 22.07 -7.37 7.96
CA LEU A 43 20.66 -7.27 8.36
C LEU A 43 19.70 -7.43 7.16
N THR A 44 20.09 -6.96 5.98
CA THR A 44 19.25 -6.97 4.77
C THR A 44 18.51 -8.30 4.54
N PRO A 45 19.15 -9.49 4.60
CA PRO A 45 18.44 -10.76 4.37
C PRO A 45 17.31 -11.07 5.37
N TYR A 46 17.30 -10.41 6.53
CA TYR A 46 16.25 -10.60 7.55
C TYR A 46 15.05 -9.67 7.37
N VAL A 47 15.27 -8.50 6.78
CA VAL A 47 14.26 -7.44 6.64
C VAL A 47 13.79 -7.25 5.19
N GLN A 48 14.45 -7.93 4.24
CA GLN A 48 14.17 -7.84 2.81
C GLN A 48 13.96 -9.24 2.22
N ILE A 49 13.13 -9.35 1.21
CA ILE A 49 12.91 -10.58 0.46
C ILE A 49 14.09 -10.77 -0.50
N VAL A 50 14.76 -11.90 -0.40
CA VAL A 50 15.84 -12.31 -1.32
C VAL A 50 15.41 -13.43 -2.27
N GLU A 51 14.40 -14.21 -1.85
CA GLU A 51 13.74 -15.26 -2.65
C GLU A 51 12.24 -15.22 -2.32
N ALA A 52 11.38 -15.68 -3.26
CA ALA A 52 9.93 -15.67 -3.03
C ALA A 52 9.57 -16.47 -1.76
N GLU A 53 8.73 -15.89 -0.92
CA GLU A 53 8.24 -16.53 0.30
C GLU A 53 7.10 -17.52 -0.02
N PRO A 54 6.94 -18.58 0.78
CA PRO A 54 5.97 -19.65 0.49
C PRO A 54 4.50 -19.21 0.65
N SER A 55 4.27 -18.06 1.28
CA SER A 55 2.92 -17.52 1.53
C SER A 55 2.96 -16.04 1.95
N LEU A 56 1.81 -15.38 1.86
CA LEU A 56 1.63 -14.02 2.38
C LEU A 56 2.02 -13.90 3.86
N VAL A 57 1.68 -14.88 4.71
CA VAL A 57 2.02 -14.83 6.15
C VAL A 57 3.54 -14.89 6.36
N ALA A 58 4.26 -15.70 5.58
CA ALA A 58 5.73 -15.75 5.64
C ALA A 58 6.36 -14.43 5.18
N PHE A 59 5.81 -13.82 4.12
CA PHE A 59 6.22 -12.50 3.67
C PHE A 59 6.03 -11.43 4.77
N LEU A 60 4.85 -11.37 5.38
CA LEU A 60 4.53 -10.40 6.43
C LEU A 60 5.50 -10.46 7.63
N SER A 61 6.09 -11.62 7.91
CA SER A 61 7.06 -11.76 9.00
C SER A 61 8.34 -10.93 8.82
N LYS A 62 8.65 -10.51 7.59
CA LYS A 62 9.79 -9.62 7.31
C LYS A 62 9.55 -8.19 7.80
N LEU A 63 8.29 -7.75 7.84
CA LEU A 63 7.90 -6.43 8.34
C LEU A 63 8.11 -6.30 9.85
N ASP A 64 8.06 -7.43 10.60
CA ASP A 64 8.13 -7.42 12.06
C ASP A 64 9.40 -6.74 12.60
N TRP A 65 10.52 -6.85 11.90
CA TRP A 65 11.77 -6.19 12.31
C TRP A 65 11.69 -4.67 12.19
N GLY A 66 11.01 -4.16 11.16
CA GLY A 66 10.79 -2.73 10.95
C GLY A 66 9.95 -2.12 12.08
N VAL A 67 8.81 -2.74 12.40
CA VAL A 67 7.93 -2.22 13.46
C VAL A 67 8.47 -2.49 14.86
N ALA A 68 9.28 -3.54 15.05
CA ALA A 68 9.88 -3.86 16.34
C ALA A 68 10.80 -2.77 16.91
N VAL A 69 11.33 -1.90 16.06
CA VAL A 69 12.23 -0.82 16.48
C VAL A 69 11.52 0.52 16.70
N LEU A 70 10.19 0.60 16.53
CA LEU A 70 9.41 1.81 16.77
C LEU A 70 9.15 2.01 18.27
N GLY A 71 10.19 2.39 19.01
CA GLY A 71 10.17 2.43 20.48
C GLY A 71 9.48 3.65 21.08
N ASP A 72 9.26 4.71 20.31
CA ASP A 72 8.55 5.93 20.70
C ASP A 72 7.80 6.56 19.52
N LEU A 73 7.00 7.60 19.79
CA LEU A 73 6.25 8.34 18.77
C LEU A 73 7.16 9.13 17.80
N ASP A 74 8.34 9.55 18.27
CA ASP A 74 9.33 10.21 17.41
C ASP A 74 9.89 9.26 16.36
N ALA A 75 10.06 7.98 16.69
CA ALA A 75 10.44 6.95 15.72
C ALA A 75 9.34 6.75 14.66
N CYS A 76 8.06 6.71 15.05
CA CYS A 76 6.94 6.63 14.13
C CYS A 76 6.88 7.88 13.20
N ARG A 77 7.08 9.06 13.75
CA ARG A 77 7.17 10.31 12.99
C ARG A 77 8.33 10.29 12.00
N ARG A 78 9.51 9.81 12.44
CA ARG A 78 10.71 9.72 11.59
C ARG A 78 10.48 8.82 10.38
N VAL A 79 9.98 7.61 10.57
CA VAL A 79 9.76 6.69 9.44
C VAL A 79 8.71 7.22 8.48
N ALA A 80 7.69 7.92 8.97
CA ALA A 80 6.70 8.59 8.14
C ALA A 80 7.30 9.71 7.28
N TYR A 81 8.20 10.52 7.84
CA TYR A 81 8.94 11.54 7.12
C TYR A 81 9.87 10.95 6.06
N GLU A 82 10.63 9.90 6.41
CA GLU A 82 11.52 9.18 5.51
C GLU A 82 10.75 8.55 4.34
N ASN A 83 9.52 8.06 4.55
CA ASN A 83 8.69 7.52 3.46
C ASN A 83 8.34 8.57 2.39
N VAL A 84 8.16 9.82 2.77
CA VAL A 84 7.93 10.91 1.80
C VAL A 84 9.22 11.23 1.02
N GLU A 85 10.37 11.20 1.69
CA GLU A 85 11.68 11.35 1.04
C GLU A 85 11.94 10.21 0.05
N ASP A 86 11.65 8.96 0.43
CA ASP A 86 11.81 7.79 -0.45
C ASP A 86 10.91 7.89 -1.69
N ALA A 87 9.68 8.34 -1.53
CA ALA A 87 8.77 8.57 -2.66
C ALA A 87 9.31 9.64 -3.63
N LEU A 88 9.91 10.73 -3.11
CA LEU A 88 10.60 11.73 -3.94
C LEU A 88 11.79 11.10 -4.69
N ASN A 89 12.63 10.34 -3.98
CA ASN A 89 13.81 9.69 -4.56
C ASN A 89 13.42 8.68 -5.65
N ALA A 90 12.26 8.01 -5.50
CA ALA A 90 11.66 7.16 -6.52
C ALA A 90 10.96 7.93 -7.66
N ARG A 91 11.04 9.27 -7.68
CA ARG A 91 10.41 10.14 -8.68
C ARG A 91 8.89 10.01 -8.75
N ILE A 92 8.25 9.65 -7.64
CA ILE A 92 6.81 9.60 -7.51
C ILE A 92 6.28 11.03 -7.38
N ASP A 93 5.25 11.38 -8.14
CA ASP A 93 4.60 12.70 -8.08
C ASP A 93 3.53 12.76 -6.99
N TYR A 94 2.87 11.63 -6.74
CA TYR A 94 1.84 11.50 -5.72
C TYR A 94 1.84 10.10 -5.12
N ALA A 95 1.85 10.01 -3.81
CA ALA A 95 1.78 8.75 -3.06
C ALA A 95 0.59 8.72 -2.09
N GLU A 96 -0.04 7.56 -1.97
CA GLU A 96 -0.96 7.24 -0.88
C GLU A 96 -0.27 6.25 0.06
N LEU A 97 0.23 6.77 1.19
CA LEU A 97 0.98 6.00 2.18
C LEU A 97 0.01 5.37 3.17
N ARG A 98 0.01 4.04 3.24
CA ARG A 98 -0.87 3.30 4.15
C ARG A 98 -0.12 2.72 5.33
N PHE A 99 -0.75 2.69 6.51
CA PHE A 99 -0.13 2.21 7.74
C PHE A 99 -1.15 1.64 8.71
N SER A 100 -0.74 0.62 9.48
CA SER A 100 -1.52 0.03 10.57
C SER A 100 -1.05 0.61 11.90
N PRO A 101 -1.82 1.50 12.54
CA PRO A 101 -1.38 2.12 13.79
C PRO A 101 -1.29 1.15 14.95
N TYR A 102 -2.11 0.09 14.99
CA TYR A 102 -2.00 -0.97 16.00
C TYR A 102 -0.71 -1.77 15.83
N TYR A 103 -0.40 -2.18 14.59
CA TYR A 103 0.82 -2.93 14.29
C TYR A 103 2.08 -2.15 14.64
N MET A 104 2.12 -0.85 14.32
CA MET A 104 3.22 0.04 14.69
C MET A 104 3.35 0.27 16.21
N ALA A 105 2.23 0.22 16.94
CA ALA A 105 2.17 0.49 18.38
C ALA A 105 2.47 -0.73 19.26
N MET A 106 2.08 -1.94 18.80
CA MET A 106 1.86 -3.09 19.67
C MET A 106 3.13 -3.56 20.39
N LYS A 107 4.29 -3.50 19.74
CA LYS A 107 5.54 -4.04 20.30
C LYS A 107 5.99 -3.29 21.55
N HIS A 108 5.80 -1.98 21.58
CA HIS A 108 6.21 -1.11 22.68
C HIS A 108 5.02 -0.54 23.48
N GLY A 109 3.79 -0.97 23.17
CA GLY A 109 2.59 -0.51 23.86
C GLY A 109 2.35 0.99 23.70
N LEU A 110 2.67 1.56 22.52
CA LEU A 110 2.45 2.97 22.25
C LEU A 110 0.95 3.29 22.19
N PRO A 111 0.54 4.52 22.53
CA PRO A 111 -0.85 4.93 22.34
C PRO A 111 -1.18 4.97 20.83
N ILE A 112 -2.16 4.19 20.39
CA ILE A 112 -2.52 4.04 18.97
C ILE A 112 -2.87 5.38 18.33
N ALA A 113 -3.66 6.23 19.03
CA ALA A 113 -3.97 7.58 18.58
C ALA A 113 -2.70 8.45 18.43
N GLY A 114 -1.75 8.32 19.35
CA GLY A 114 -0.45 9.00 19.25
C GLY A 114 0.37 8.57 18.05
N VAL A 115 0.32 7.27 17.68
CA VAL A 115 0.97 6.78 16.45
C VAL A 115 0.36 7.44 15.21
N VAL A 116 -0.98 7.53 15.14
CA VAL A 116 -1.66 8.21 14.02
C VAL A 116 -1.24 9.69 13.94
N GLU A 117 -1.21 10.40 15.07
CA GLU A 117 -0.78 11.80 15.13
C GLU A 117 0.68 11.96 14.67
N ALA A 118 1.58 11.10 15.14
CA ALA A 118 2.99 11.12 14.78
C ALA A 118 3.21 10.88 13.28
N VAL A 119 2.49 9.91 12.71
CA VAL A 119 2.54 9.61 11.26
C VAL A 119 2.01 10.79 10.44
N VAL A 120 0.87 11.36 10.82
CA VAL A 120 0.31 12.56 10.18
C VAL A 120 1.31 13.71 10.19
N ASP A 121 1.94 13.97 11.34
CA ASP A 121 2.93 15.05 11.47
C ASP A 121 4.18 14.79 10.62
N GLY A 122 4.69 13.54 10.62
CA GLY A 122 5.83 13.14 9.81
C GLY A 122 5.60 13.31 8.31
N VAL A 123 4.46 12.81 7.81
CA VAL A 123 4.11 12.95 6.39
C VAL A 123 3.93 14.42 6.01
N ARG A 124 3.22 15.21 6.81
CA ARG A 124 3.04 16.64 6.55
C ARG A 124 4.35 17.42 6.54
N ALA A 125 5.28 17.06 7.43
CA ALA A 125 6.62 17.65 7.44
C ALA A 125 7.37 17.30 6.15
N GLY A 126 7.38 16.03 5.73
CA GLY A 126 8.01 15.59 4.49
C GLY A 126 7.39 16.26 3.25
N VAL A 127 6.07 16.33 3.16
CA VAL A 127 5.36 17.01 2.06
C VAL A 127 5.79 18.48 1.95
N ARG A 128 5.87 19.19 3.09
CA ARG A 128 6.32 20.59 3.12
C ARG A 128 7.78 20.74 2.69
N ASP A 129 8.66 19.87 3.19
CA ASP A 129 10.10 20.03 3.05
C ASP A 129 10.60 19.53 1.66
N PHE A 130 9.96 18.52 1.11
CA PHE A 130 10.32 17.91 -0.19
C PHE A 130 9.47 18.38 -1.38
N GLY A 131 8.31 18.99 -1.13
CA GLY A 131 7.43 19.49 -2.20
C GLY A 131 6.76 18.41 -3.06
N ILE A 132 6.75 17.16 -2.59
CA ILE A 132 5.96 16.06 -3.18
C ILE A 132 4.54 16.09 -2.58
N GLN A 133 3.56 15.59 -3.33
CA GLN A 133 2.21 15.41 -2.80
C GLN A 133 2.04 13.99 -2.25
N ALA A 134 1.62 13.85 -1.00
CA ALA A 134 1.30 12.57 -0.39
C ALA A 134 0.08 12.68 0.53
N ASN A 135 -0.75 11.63 0.53
CA ASN A 135 -1.88 11.46 1.43
C ASN A 135 -1.73 10.17 2.25
N LEU A 136 -2.53 10.02 3.30
CA LEU A 136 -2.51 8.87 4.19
C LEU A 136 -3.76 8.02 4.04
N ILE A 137 -3.57 6.70 4.10
CA ILE A 137 -4.62 5.69 4.25
C ILE A 137 -4.40 4.96 5.59
N GLY A 138 -5.42 4.96 6.44
CA GLY A 138 -5.37 4.20 7.69
C GLY A 138 -5.73 2.73 7.44
N ILE A 139 -4.92 1.79 7.93
CA ILE A 139 -5.20 0.36 7.84
C ILE A 139 -5.90 -0.11 9.12
N MET A 140 -6.97 -0.87 8.95
CA MET A 140 -7.42 -1.84 9.94
C MET A 140 -6.76 -3.18 9.64
N SER A 141 -5.87 -3.64 10.53
CA SER A 141 -5.15 -4.91 10.35
C SER A 141 -6.00 -6.07 10.82
N ARG A 142 -6.68 -6.75 9.88
CA ARG A 142 -7.58 -7.88 10.18
C ARG A 142 -6.90 -9.01 10.93
N THR A 143 -5.59 -9.18 10.78
CA THR A 143 -4.79 -10.20 11.47
C THR A 143 -5.00 -10.17 12.99
N PHE A 144 -5.17 -8.98 13.57
CA PHE A 144 -5.30 -8.80 15.02
C PHE A 144 -6.76 -8.86 15.52
N GLY A 145 -7.72 -9.09 14.61
CA GLY A 145 -9.14 -9.26 14.93
C GLY A 145 -9.92 -7.95 15.03
N THR A 146 -11.23 -8.10 15.24
CA THR A 146 -12.19 -6.98 15.19
C THR A 146 -11.97 -5.91 16.25
N ASP A 147 -11.57 -6.31 17.46
CA ASP A 147 -11.37 -5.36 18.57
C ASP A 147 -10.14 -4.47 18.34
N ALA A 148 -9.05 -5.04 17.82
CA ALA A 148 -7.89 -4.26 17.42
C ALA A 148 -8.22 -3.32 16.26
N CYS A 149 -8.96 -3.81 15.25
CA CYS A 149 -9.44 -2.99 14.14
C CYS A 149 -10.35 -1.84 14.59
N GLN A 150 -11.17 -2.02 15.63
CA GLN A 150 -11.96 -0.91 16.17
C GLN A 150 -11.08 0.14 16.83
N GLN A 151 -10.03 -0.26 17.56
CA GLN A 151 -9.07 0.68 18.15
C GLN A 151 -8.31 1.46 17.06
N GLU A 152 -7.92 0.78 15.97
CA GLU A 152 -7.31 1.44 14.81
C GLU A 152 -8.26 2.45 14.18
N LEU A 153 -9.51 2.03 13.94
CA LEU A 153 -10.54 2.88 13.34
C LEU A 153 -10.81 4.12 14.18
N ASP A 154 -10.96 3.97 15.50
CA ASP A 154 -11.19 5.10 16.42
C ASP A 154 -10.03 6.12 16.36
N ALA A 155 -8.80 5.62 16.33
CA ALA A 155 -7.61 6.45 16.20
C ALA A 155 -7.53 7.14 14.82
N ILE A 156 -7.79 6.43 13.72
CA ILE A 156 -7.84 6.96 12.36
C ILE A 156 -8.90 8.06 12.26
N LEU A 157 -10.11 7.81 12.77
CA LEU A 157 -11.21 8.78 12.72
C LEU A 157 -10.93 10.04 13.54
N SER A 158 -10.11 9.97 14.59
CA SER A 158 -9.67 11.14 15.35
C SER A 158 -8.86 12.14 14.48
N GLN A 159 -8.22 11.64 13.41
CA GLN A 159 -7.40 12.42 12.46
C GLN A 159 -7.98 12.41 11.03
N LYS A 160 -9.28 12.17 10.86
CA LYS A 160 -9.93 11.99 9.56
C LYS A 160 -9.72 13.13 8.55
N ASN A 161 -9.42 14.33 9.02
CA ASN A 161 -9.14 15.48 8.15
C ASN A 161 -7.77 15.39 7.45
N HIS A 162 -6.93 14.44 7.85
CA HIS A 162 -5.58 14.19 7.32
C HIS A 162 -5.44 12.81 6.68
N ILE A 163 -6.52 12.03 6.65
CA ILE A 163 -6.56 10.67 6.12
C ILE A 163 -7.63 10.63 5.03
N VAL A 164 -7.29 10.12 3.85
CA VAL A 164 -8.22 10.13 2.70
C VAL A 164 -9.06 8.88 2.59
N ALA A 165 -8.58 7.76 3.13
CA ALA A 165 -9.24 6.46 3.02
C ALA A 165 -8.91 5.55 4.20
N VAL A 166 -9.69 4.48 4.31
CA VAL A 166 -9.39 3.33 5.20
C VAL A 166 -9.27 2.07 4.36
N ASP A 167 -8.33 1.21 4.75
CA ASP A 167 -8.03 -0.08 4.16
C ASP A 167 -8.26 -1.22 5.16
N LEU A 168 -8.49 -2.43 4.67
CA LEU A 168 -8.50 -3.66 5.45
C LEU A 168 -7.40 -4.58 4.91
N ALA A 169 -6.33 -4.79 5.65
CA ALA A 169 -5.16 -5.56 5.24
C ALA A 169 -4.79 -6.66 6.25
N GLY A 170 -3.94 -7.59 5.86
CA GLY A 170 -3.44 -8.69 6.68
C GLY A 170 -4.02 -10.05 6.28
N ASP A 171 -4.18 -10.97 7.24
CA ASP A 171 -4.60 -12.36 7.00
C ASP A 171 -6.02 -12.46 6.40
N GLU A 172 -6.09 -12.43 5.07
CA GLU A 172 -7.34 -12.45 4.30
C GLU A 172 -8.13 -13.76 4.51
N LEU A 173 -7.44 -14.90 4.62
CA LEU A 173 -8.06 -16.22 4.78
C LEU A 173 -8.56 -16.44 6.20
N GLY A 174 -7.78 -16.07 7.21
CA GLY A 174 -8.12 -16.29 8.61
C GLY A 174 -9.16 -15.29 9.16
N GLN A 175 -9.28 -14.12 8.53
CA GLN A 175 -10.13 -13.02 8.98
C GLN A 175 -10.93 -12.43 7.80
N PRO A 176 -11.99 -13.11 7.33
CA PRO A 176 -12.77 -12.66 6.18
C PRO A 176 -13.49 -11.32 6.44
N GLY A 177 -13.81 -10.61 5.35
CA GLY A 177 -14.31 -9.22 5.39
C GLY A 177 -15.67 -9.05 6.06
N ASP A 178 -16.52 -10.09 6.12
CA ASP A 178 -17.85 -10.04 6.76
C ASP A 178 -17.80 -9.66 8.25
N ARG A 179 -16.68 -9.93 8.90
CA ARG A 179 -16.44 -9.54 10.30
C ARG A 179 -16.28 -8.04 10.50
N PHE A 180 -16.06 -7.27 9.42
CA PHE A 180 -15.69 -5.86 9.46
C PHE A 180 -16.76 -4.93 8.86
N ILE A 181 -17.95 -5.42 8.53
CA ILE A 181 -19.04 -4.65 7.90
C ILE A 181 -19.40 -3.41 8.73
N GLN A 182 -19.49 -3.54 10.07
CA GLN A 182 -19.84 -2.43 10.95
C GLN A 182 -18.71 -1.39 11.07
N HIS A 183 -17.45 -1.81 10.96
CA HIS A 183 -16.30 -0.92 10.90
C HIS A 183 -16.36 -0.06 9.62
N PHE A 184 -16.55 -0.69 8.47
CA PHE A 184 -16.64 0.04 7.20
C PHE A 184 -17.90 0.89 7.07
N LYS A 185 -18.98 0.55 7.78
CA LYS A 185 -20.10 1.47 7.90
C LYS A 185 -19.67 2.77 8.56
N GLN A 186 -18.89 2.72 9.66
CA GLN A 186 -18.36 3.92 10.32
C GLN A 186 -17.43 4.72 9.40
N VAL A 187 -16.60 4.05 8.60
CA VAL A 187 -15.72 4.70 7.60
C VAL A 187 -16.53 5.51 6.60
N ARG A 188 -17.57 4.90 6.01
CA ARG A 188 -18.44 5.57 5.03
C ARG A 188 -19.24 6.72 5.67
N ASP A 189 -19.75 6.51 6.89
CA ASP A 189 -20.48 7.55 7.65
C ASP A 189 -19.57 8.75 7.97
N ALA A 190 -18.26 8.53 8.12
CA ALA A 190 -17.27 9.57 8.31
C ALA A 190 -16.86 10.31 7.02
N GLY A 191 -17.32 9.83 5.86
CA GLY A 191 -17.03 10.41 4.54
C GLY A 191 -15.64 10.07 3.99
N LEU A 192 -14.99 9.02 4.51
CA LEU A 192 -13.70 8.54 4.01
C LEU A 192 -13.89 7.54 2.86
N HIS A 193 -12.92 7.51 1.94
CA HIS A 193 -12.88 6.51 0.89
C HIS A 193 -12.53 5.13 1.46
N VAL A 194 -12.81 4.08 0.67
CA VAL A 194 -12.56 2.68 1.03
C VAL A 194 -11.73 2.01 -0.04
N THR A 195 -10.61 1.44 0.35
CA THR A 195 -9.88 0.41 -0.39
C THR A 195 -9.81 -0.85 0.47
N VAL A 196 -9.64 -2.03 -0.12
CA VAL A 196 -9.59 -3.29 0.63
C VAL A 196 -8.63 -4.26 -0.06
N HIS A 197 -7.68 -4.82 0.69
CA HIS A 197 -6.92 -5.99 0.23
C HIS A 197 -7.89 -7.16 0.06
N ALA A 198 -8.12 -7.58 -1.17
CA ALA A 198 -9.01 -8.69 -1.48
C ALA A 198 -8.61 -9.39 -2.78
N GLY A 199 -8.84 -10.70 -2.83
CA GLY A 199 -8.47 -11.51 -4.00
C GLY A 199 -6.95 -11.65 -4.17
N GLU A 200 -6.20 -11.58 -3.09
CA GLU A 200 -4.78 -11.89 -3.01
C GLU A 200 -4.59 -13.34 -2.53
N ALA A 201 -4.88 -13.63 -1.27
CA ALA A 201 -4.84 -14.96 -0.71
C ALA A 201 -6.18 -15.70 -0.85
N ALA A 202 -7.32 -15.00 -0.71
CA ALA A 202 -8.65 -15.57 -0.94
C ALA A 202 -9.12 -15.41 -2.39
N GLY A 203 -10.24 -16.05 -2.73
CA GLY A 203 -10.80 -16.05 -4.08
C GLY A 203 -11.62 -14.79 -4.45
N PRO A 204 -12.29 -14.81 -5.63
CA PRO A 204 -13.11 -13.69 -6.10
C PRO A 204 -14.25 -13.31 -5.15
N GLU A 205 -14.72 -14.22 -4.33
CA GLU A 205 -15.78 -14.01 -3.32
C GLU A 205 -15.35 -12.95 -2.29
N SER A 206 -14.08 -12.90 -1.91
CA SER A 206 -13.54 -11.87 -1.03
C SER A 206 -13.62 -10.48 -1.67
N MET A 207 -13.38 -10.39 -2.97
CA MET A 207 -13.52 -9.15 -3.72
C MET A 207 -14.98 -8.71 -3.83
N TRP A 208 -15.91 -9.64 -4.11
CA TRP A 208 -17.34 -9.34 -4.10
C TRP A 208 -17.81 -8.80 -2.74
N GLN A 209 -17.31 -9.39 -1.66
CA GLN A 209 -17.62 -8.94 -0.30
C GLN A 209 -17.04 -7.55 -0.04
N ALA A 210 -15.79 -7.29 -0.41
CA ALA A 210 -15.17 -5.97 -0.28
C ALA A 210 -16.00 -4.88 -0.98
N ILE A 211 -16.51 -5.16 -2.19
CA ILE A 211 -17.30 -4.22 -2.97
C ILE A 211 -18.69 -4.02 -2.38
N ARG A 212 -19.44 -5.11 -2.13
CA ARG A 212 -20.86 -5.07 -1.79
C ARG A 212 -21.12 -4.71 -0.34
N ASP A 213 -20.31 -5.26 0.57
CA ASP A 213 -20.56 -5.19 2.00
C ASP A 213 -19.69 -4.10 2.66
N LEU A 214 -18.44 -3.96 2.22
CA LEU A 214 -17.53 -2.96 2.79
C LEU A 214 -17.58 -1.62 2.05
N GLY A 215 -17.99 -1.62 0.78
CA GLY A 215 -18.12 -0.42 -0.05
C GLY A 215 -16.81 0.04 -0.68
N ALA A 216 -15.92 -0.91 -0.97
CA ALA A 216 -14.66 -0.62 -1.64
C ALA A 216 -14.87 -0.04 -3.04
N THR A 217 -14.20 1.05 -3.34
CA THR A 217 -14.11 1.66 -4.67
C THR A 217 -12.80 1.32 -5.38
N ARG A 218 -11.83 0.79 -4.61
CA ARG A 218 -10.58 0.20 -5.09
C ARG A 218 -10.31 -1.09 -4.32
N ILE A 219 -9.64 -2.01 -5.00
CA ILE A 219 -9.24 -3.32 -4.47
C ILE A 219 -7.72 -3.42 -4.52
N GLY A 220 -7.09 -3.64 -3.37
CA GLY A 220 -5.68 -3.99 -3.27
C GLY A 220 -5.43 -5.38 -3.85
N HIS A 221 -4.42 -5.52 -4.71
CA HIS A 221 -4.03 -6.72 -5.45
C HIS A 221 -5.06 -7.21 -6.45
N GLY A 222 -6.18 -7.76 -6.00
CA GLY A 222 -7.29 -8.22 -6.83
C GLY A 222 -6.94 -9.34 -7.83
N VAL A 223 -5.83 -10.05 -7.65
CA VAL A 223 -5.28 -11.05 -8.59
C VAL A 223 -6.31 -12.11 -8.97
N LYS A 224 -7.12 -12.55 -8.02
CA LYS A 224 -8.08 -13.64 -8.21
C LYS A 224 -9.34 -13.23 -9.01
N ALA A 225 -9.52 -11.96 -9.38
CA ALA A 225 -10.59 -11.52 -10.27
C ALA A 225 -10.58 -12.28 -11.61
N ILE A 226 -9.41 -12.70 -12.07
CA ILE A 226 -9.24 -13.45 -13.32
C ILE A 226 -10.03 -14.78 -13.37
N HIS A 227 -10.41 -15.31 -12.21
CA HIS A 227 -11.17 -16.55 -12.09
C HIS A 227 -12.70 -16.35 -12.10
N ASP A 228 -13.17 -15.10 -12.11
CA ASP A 228 -14.60 -14.78 -12.19
C ASP A 228 -14.87 -13.73 -13.29
N PRO A 229 -15.29 -14.17 -14.49
CA PRO A 229 -15.62 -13.25 -15.58
C PRO A 229 -16.71 -12.22 -15.23
N LYS A 230 -17.68 -12.59 -14.37
CA LYS A 230 -18.73 -11.65 -13.95
C LYS A 230 -18.18 -10.55 -13.04
N LEU A 231 -17.19 -10.89 -12.20
CA LEU A 231 -16.48 -9.92 -11.39
C LEU A 231 -15.66 -8.97 -12.29
N MET A 232 -14.95 -9.51 -13.28
CA MET A 232 -14.20 -8.68 -14.25
C MET A 232 -15.11 -7.71 -14.98
N ASP A 233 -16.26 -8.18 -15.49
CA ASP A 233 -17.27 -7.33 -16.14
C ASP A 233 -17.77 -6.25 -15.18
N TYR A 234 -18.05 -6.62 -13.93
CA TYR A 234 -18.54 -5.69 -12.92
C TYR A 234 -17.51 -4.61 -12.58
N LEU A 235 -16.24 -4.99 -12.37
CA LEU A 235 -15.14 -4.04 -12.09
C LEU A 235 -14.99 -3.01 -13.22
N ALA A 236 -15.01 -3.48 -14.47
CA ALA A 236 -14.91 -2.62 -15.65
C ALA A 236 -16.13 -1.67 -15.77
N GLN A 237 -17.33 -2.22 -15.66
CA GLN A 237 -18.58 -1.47 -15.80
C GLN A 237 -18.79 -0.42 -14.72
N HIS A 238 -18.44 -0.74 -13.46
CA HIS A 238 -18.62 0.14 -12.31
C HIS A 238 -17.37 0.96 -11.99
N ARG A 239 -16.31 0.86 -12.81
CA ARG A 239 -15.05 1.60 -12.68
C ARG A 239 -14.39 1.42 -11.30
N ILE A 240 -14.48 0.20 -10.75
CA ILE A 240 -13.80 -0.15 -9.50
C ILE A 240 -12.33 -0.43 -9.83
N GLY A 241 -11.43 0.25 -9.11
CA GLY A 241 -10.00 0.18 -9.36
C GLY A 241 -9.34 -1.08 -8.82
N ILE A 242 -8.29 -1.55 -9.51
CA ILE A 242 -7.36 -2.56 -8.99
C ILE A 242 -5.98 -1.92 -8.79
N GLU A 243 -5.45 -2.04 -7.58
CA GLU A 243 -4.11 -1.63 -7.19
C GLU A 243 -3.17 -2.83 -7.35
N SER A 244 -2.58 -3.02 -8.54
CA SER A 244 -1.70 -4.17 -8.81
C SER A 244 -0.29 -3.92 -8.30
N CYS A 245 0.28 -4.91 -7.60
CA CYS A 245 1.63 -4.93 -7.05
C CYS A 245 2.35 -6.18 -7.61
N LEU A 246 3.03 -6.01 -8.76
CA LEU A 246 3.52 -7.14 -9.56
C LEU A 246 4.58 -7.96 -8.81
N THR A 247 5.59 -7.28 -8.28
CA THR A 247 6.70 -7.93 -7.56
C THR A 247 6.22 -8.54 -6.25
N SER A 248 5.38 -7.84 -5.48
CA SER A 248 4.78 -8.37 -4.26
C SER A 248 4.02 -9.66 -4.55
N ASN A 249 3.17 -9.69 -5.58
CA ASN A 249 2.37 -10.87 -5.91
C ASN A 249 3.25 -12.09 -6.33
N LEU A 250 4.43 -11.84 -6.90
CA LEU A 250 5.42 -12.88 -7.13
C LEU A 250 6.09 -13.32 -5.82
N GLN A 251 6.52 -12.38 -4.99
CA GLN A 251 7.24 -12.67 -3.74
C GLN A 251 6.38 -13.32 -2.67
N THR A 252 5.07 -13.02 -2.65
CA THR A 252 4.07 -13.69 -1.77
C THR A 252 3.57 -15.02 -2.32
N SER A 253 4.07 -15.46 -3.48
CA SER A 253 3.59 -16.66 -4.20
C SER A 253 2.09 -16.60 -4.57
N THR A 254 1.52 -15.40 -4.69
CA THR A 254 0.15 -15.19 -5.17
C THR A 254 0.03 -15.52 -6.66
N VAL A 255 1.11 -15.31 -7.41
CA VAL A 255 1.30 -15.75 -8.80
C VAL A 255 2.59 -16.56 -8.93
N ASP A 256 2.60 -17.51 -9.88
CA ASP A 256 3.78 -18.38 -10.10
C ASP A 256 4.92 -17.65 -10.83
N SER A 257 4.58 -16.63 -11.61
CA SER A 257 5.54 -15.82 -12.37
C SER A 257 4.93 -14.50 -12.78
N LEU A 258 5.76 -13.49 -13.11
CA LEU A 258 5.27 -12.23 -13.68
C LEU A 258 4.53 -12.46 -15.01
N ALA A 259 4.96 -13.42 -15.82
CA ALA A 259 4.31 -13.74 -17.10
C ALA A 259 2.85 -14.26 -16.94
N THR A 260 2.51 -14.82 -15.77
CA THR A 260 1.14 -15.28 -15.45
C THR A 260 0.32 -14.26 -14.68
N HIS A 261 0.90 -13.09 -14.33
CA HIS A 261 0.20 -12.05 -13.60
C HIS A 261 -0.98 -11.49 -14.44
N PRO A 262 -2.19 -11.34 -13.86
CA PRO A 262 -3.40 -11.02 -14.62
C PRO A 262 -3.52 -9.54 -15.07
N LEU A 263 -2.62 -8.65 -14.66
CA LEU A 263 -2.70 -7.21 -14.96
C LEU A 263 -2.93 -6.91 -16.44
N LYS A 264 -2.21 -7.59 -17.34
CA LYS A 264 -2.42 -7.45 -18.80
C LYS A 264 -3.87 -7.72 -19.20
N ARG A 265 -4.44 -8.82 -18.68
CA ARG A 265 -5.82 -9.20 -18.95
C ARG A 265 -6.83 -8.22 -18.35
N PHE A 266 -6.54 -7.64 -17.19
CA PHE A 266 -7.38 -6.59 -16.59
C PHE A 266 -7.43 -5.37 -17.49
N LEU A 267 -6.30 -4.89 -18.00
CA LEU A 267 -6.24 -3.75 -18.90
C LEU A 267 -6.95 -4.05 -20.24
N GLU A 268 -6.75 -5.24 -20.82
CA GLU A 268 -7.45 -5.69 -22.03
C GLU A 268 -8.96 -5.78 -21.83
N HIS A 269 -9.43 -6.07 -20.64
CA HIS A 269 -10.85 -6.14 -20.26
C HIS A 269 -11.47 -4.76 -19.94
N GLY A 270 -10.65 -3.70 -19.93
CA GLY A 270 -11.09 -2.33 -19.63
C GLY A 270 -11.22 -2.03 -18.14
N ILE A 271 -10.66 -2.87 -17.25
CA ILE A 271 -10.61 -2.61 -15.82
C ILE A 271 -9.60 -1.49 -15.54
N LEU A 272 -9.95 -0.58 -14.65
CA LEU A 272 -9.04 0.44 -14.14
C LEU A 272 -8.00 -0.20 -13.21
N ALA A 273 -6.93 -0.74 -13.77
CA ALA A 273 -5.82 -1.30 -13.00
C ALA A 273 -4.60 -0.38 -13.11
N CYS A 274 -3.96 -0.09 -11.97
CA CYS A 274 -2.73 0.69 -11.88
C CYS A 274 -1.60 -0.16 -11.30
N ILE A 275 -0.38 0.34 -11.36
CA ILE A 275 0.84 -0.33 -10.89
C ILE A 275 1.34 0.40 -9.65
N ASN A 276 1.66 -0.37 -8.61
CA ASN A 276 2.09 0.13 -7.30
C ASN A 276 3.20 -0.75 -6.73
N THR A 277 3.82 -0.31 -5.64
CA THR A 277 4.92 -1.06 -5.00
C THR A 277 4.41 -2.13 -4.04
N ASP A 278 3.66 -1.79 -3.02
CA ASP A 278 3.27 -2.50 -1.81
C ASP A 278 4.23 -2.23 -0.64
N ASP A 279 5.23 -3.07 -0.40
CA ASP A 279 6.21 -2.98 0.69
C ASP A 279 7.63 -2.75 0.16
N PRO A 280 7.96 -1.59 -0.43
CA PRO A 280 9.16 -1.43 -1.27
C PRO A 280 10.49 -1.72 -0.56
N ALA A 281 10.64 -1.38 0.73
CA ALA A 281 11.87 -1.70 1.46
C ALA A 281 11.99 -3.21 1.73
N VAL A 282 10.88 -3.88 2.02
CA VAL A 282 10.84 -5.34 2.23
C VAL A 282 11.04 -6.07 0.91
N GLU A 283 10.44 -5.61 -0.17
CA GLU A 283 10.58 -6.21 -1.50
C GLU A 283 11.92 -5.91 -2.17
N GLY A 284 12.63 -4.88 -1.71
CA GLY A 284 13.91 -4.44 -2.29
C GLY A 284 13.76 -3.75 -3.65
N ILE A 285 12.62 -3.10 -3.88
CA ILE A 285 12.31 -2.42 -5.16
C ILE A 285 11.81 -1.01 -4.91
N GLU A 286 11.67 -0.25 -5.97
CA GLU A 286 10.95 1.02 -6.02
C GLU A 286 10.03 1.07 -7.24
N LEU A 287 9.08 2.00 -7.25
CA LEU A 287 8.05 2.07 -8.29
C LEU A 287 8.59 2.08 -9.74
N PRO A 288 9.74 2.72 -10.06
CA PRO A 288 10.31 2.61 -11.40
C PRO A 288 10.65 1.17 -11.81
N TYR A 289 11.06 0.31 -10.89
CA TYR A 289 11.30 -1.11 -11.18
C TYR A 289 10.01 -1.83 -11.63
N GLU A 290 8.89 -1.55 -10.96
CA GLU A 290 7.58 -2.11 -11.32
C GLU A 290 7.19 -1.75 -12.78
N TYR A 291 7.41 -0.49 -13.17
CA TYR A 291 7.09 0.00 -14.51
C TYR A 291 8.09 -0.43 -15.60
N GLU A 292 9.38 -0.47 -15.29
CA GLU A 292 10.46 -0.63 -16.27
C GLU A 292 10.93 -2.07 -16.42
N ILE A 293 10.76 -2.89 -15.38
CA ILE A 293 11.21 -4.30 -15.34
C ILE A 293 10.02 -5.26 -15.19
N ALA A 294 9.23 -5.14 -14.12
CA ALA A 294 8.19 -6.10 -13.81
C ALA A 294 7.04 -6.07 -14.83
N ALA A 295 6.54 -4.90 -15.21
CA ALA A 295 5.45 -4.77 -16.17
C ALA A 295 5.78 -5.33 -17.57
N PRO A 296 6.95 -5.06 -18.18
CA PRO A 296 7.37 -5.74 -19.41
C PRO A 296 7.46 -7.26 -19.26
N GLN A 297 7.97 -7.77 -18.13
CA GLN A 297 8.03 -9.21 -17.87
C GLN A 297 6.64 -9.84 -17.68
N ALA A 298 5.67 -9.06 -17.20
CA ALA A 298 4.25 -9.45 -17.18
C ALA A 298 3.58 -9.36 -18.57
N GLY A 299 4.34 -9.07 -19.61
CA GLY A 299 3.89 -9.04 -21.01
C GLY A 299 3.11 -7.79 -21.40
N LEU A 300 3.19 -6.70 -20.62
CA LEU A 300 2.54 -5.44 -20.95
C LEU A 300 3.27 -4.74 -22.10
N SER A 301 2.50 -4.26 -23.07
CA SER A 301 3.00 -3.32 -24.09
C SER A 301 3.23 -1.93 -23.49
N GLN A 302 4.01 -1.10 -24.20
CA GLN A 302 4.25 0.29 -23.81
C GLN A 302 2.93 1.09 -23.64
N GLU A 303 1.94 0.83 -24.50
CA GLU A 303 0.63 1.47 -24.40
C GLU A 303 -0.14 1.02 -23.15
N GLN A 304 -0.08 -0.27 -22.80
CA GLN A 304 -0.69 -0.81 -21.58
C GLN A 304 -0.01 -0.26 -20.31
N ILE A 305 1.31 -0.12 -20.31
CA ILE A 305 2.07 0.52 -19.22
C ILE A 305 1.63 1.98 -19.07
N ARG A 306 1.53 2.71 -20.18
CA ARG A 306 1.02 4.08 -20.19
C ARG A 306 -0.43 4.17 -19.68
N GLN A 307 -1.27 3.22 -20.07
CA GLN A 307 -2.66 3.16 -19.59
C GLN A 307 -2.72 2.91 -18.08
N ALA A 308 -1.89 1.99 -17.54
CA ALA A 308 -1.80 1.75 -16.10
C ALA A 308 -1.36 3.01 -15.33
N GLN A 309 -0.43 3.80 -15.89
CA GLN A 309 -0.02 5.08 -15.30
C GLN A 309 -1.16 6.11 -15.28
N LEU A 310 -1.96 6.21 -16.36
CA LEU A 310 -3.16 7.05 -16.42
C LEU A 310 -4.22 6.59 -15.40
N ASN A 311 -4.43 5.29 -15.32
CA ASN A 311 -5.37 4.70 -14.36
C ASN A 311 -4.98 5.06 -12.92
N GLY A 312 -3.68 5.07 -12.58
CA GLY A 312 -3.19 5.48 -11.27
C GLY A 312 -3.60 6.91 -10.93
N LEU A 313 -3.45 7.84 -11.87
CA LEU A 313 -3.93 9.22 -11.67
C LEU A 313 -5.46 9.28 -11.51
N GLU A 314 -6.19 8.51 -12.31
CA GLU A 314 -7.65 8.48 -12.24
C GLU A 314 -8.16 7.93 -10.90
N LEU A 315 -7.54 6.85 -10.41
CA LEU A 315 -7.91 6.17 -9.18
C LEU A 315 -7.47 6.89 -7.89
N ALA A 316 -6.53 7.84 -8.00
CA ALA A 316 -6.03 8.59 -6.84
C ALA A 316 -7.17 9.27 -6.07
N PHE A 317 -7.17 9.17 -4.75
CA PHE A 317 -8.12 9.85 -3.85
C PHE A 317 -7.79 11.35 -3.75
N LEU A 318 -7.88 12.00 -4.89
CA LEU A 318 -7.63 13.43 -5.09
C LEU A 318 -8.86 14.07 -5.75
N SER A 319 -9.06 15.35 -5.48
CA SER A 319 -10.03 16.16 -6.21
C SER A 319 -9.61 16.33 -7.68
N ASP A 320 -10.58 16.61 -8.55
CA ASP A 320 -10.31 16.87 -9.97
C ASP A 320 -9.32 18.02 -10.19
N SER A 321 -9.32 19.03 -9.32
CA SER A 321 -8.38 20.16 -9.38
C SER A 321 -6.95 19.72 -9.05
N GLU A 322 -6.77 18.85 -8.06
CA GLU A 322 -5.46 18.30 -7.69
C GLU A 322 -4.92 17.39 -8.82
N LYS A 323 -5.75 16.51 -9.38
CA LYS A 323 -5.39 15.66 -10.53
C LYS A 323 -4.95 16.49 -11.74
N LYS A 324 -5.67 17.58 -12.05
CA LYS A 324 -5.29 18.52 -13.12
C LYS A 324 -3.97 19.21 -12.84
N THR A 325 -3.72 19.58 -11.60
CA THR A 325 -2.46 20.22 -11.19
C THR A 325 -1.27 19.26 -11.37
N LEU A 326 -1.41 17.99 -10.93
CA LEU A 326 -0.39 16.97 -11.13
C LEU A 326 -0.12 16.73 -12.61
N LEU A 327 -1.18 16.62 -13.42
CA LEU A 327 -1.05 16.42 -14.86
C LEU A 327 -0.33 17.59 -15.54
N ALA A 328 -0.70 18.83 -15.19
CA ALA A 328 -0.03 20.01 -15.72
C ALA A 328 1.44 20.08 -15.33
N LYS A 329 1.80 19.75 -14.08
CA LYS A 329 3.19 19.66 -13.62
C LYS A 329 3.99 18.60 -14.38
N ALA A 330 3.41 17.43 -14.61
CA ALA A 330 4.07 16.35 -15.33
C ALA A 330 4.27 16.70 -16.82
N ALA A 331 3.31 17.35 -17.46
CA ALA A 331 3.38 17.78 -18.86
C ALA A 331 4.58 18.70 -19.17
N LEU A 332 5.13 19.38 -18.16
CA LEU A 332 6.33 20.22 -18.33
C LEU A 332 7.64 19.43 -18.45
N ARG A 333 7.60 18.11 -18.25
CA ARG A 333 8.78 17.21 -18.35
C ARG A 333 8.89 16.49 -19.70
N GLY A 334 7.88 16.61 -20.55
CA GLY A 334 7.76 15.93 -21.85
C GLY A 334 8.28 16.70 -23.04
#